data_2a6da876e2c4a63aca3bcb06e2248eba
#
_entry.id   2a6da876e2c4a63aca3bcb06e2248eba
#
_cell.length_a   1.000
_cell.length_b   1.000
_cell.length_c   1.000
_cell.angle_alpha   90.00
_cell.angle_beta   90.00
_cell.angle_gamma   90.00
#
_symmetry.space_group_name_H-M   'P 1'
#
loop_
_entity.id
_entity.type
_entity.pdbx_description
1 polymer ?
#
loop_
_entity_poly.entity_id
_entity_poly.type
_entity_poly.pdbx_seq_one_letter_code
_entity_poly.pdbx_strand_id
1 'polypeptide(L)'
;QNHGMRRAIPGDYQGVPTDVAVQSVTDENGNPRPFEVETDDQGFVLVTSRDDGFVHGAQTYVFTYTQHNVTRFFADTNDDEFFWDTNGTGWYQPFGSVTARVHVPAALAASLTGQSACYQGYEGSTETCELVTEDTGDETVISTTVTDLAPGENVTLAIGFEPHTFVPRDESYLGSPVSVLQIGSL
;
A
#
# COMPACT_ATOMS: atom_id res chain seq x y z
N GLN A 1 -6.09 -9.40 24.95
CA GLN A 1 -6.78 -10.56 24.35
C GLN A 1 -7.27 -10.13 22.97
N ASN A 2 -6.92 -10.87 21.95
CA ASN A 2 -7.20 -10.56 20.55
C ASN A 2 -7.89 -11.75 19.89
N HIS A 3 -8.85 -11.49 19.00
CA HIS A 3 -9.54 -12.52 18.23
C HIS A 3 -8.99 -12.64 16.80
N GLY A 4 -8.12 -11.75 16.37
CA GLY A 4 -7.62 -11.73 15.00
C GLY A 4 -6.97 -10.41 14.63
N MET A 5 -6.99 -10.08 13.34
CA MET A 5 -6.34 -8.91 12.78
C MET A 5 -7.28 -8.16 11.83
N ARG A 6 -7.20 -6.84 11.82
CA ARG A 6 -7.84 -5.97 10.82
C ARG A 6 -6.79 -5.21 10.04
N ARG A 7 -6.90 -5.23 8.72
CA ARG A 7 -6.12 -4.41 7.80
C ARG A 7 -7.04 -3.38 7.14
N ALA A 8 -6.70 -2.09 7.25
CA ALA A 8 -7.30 -1.03 6.47
C ALA A 8 -6.47 -0.80 5.20
N ILE A 9 -7.12 -0.80 4.04
CA ILE A 9 -6.51 -0.59 2.72
C ILE A 9 -7.14 0.66 2.13
N PRO A 10 -6.37 1.65 1.65
CA PRO A 10 -6.94 2.84 1.01
C PRO A 10 -7.82 2.46 -0.19
N GLY A 11 -9.08 2.84 -0.17
CA GLY A 11 -10.03 2.62 -1.26
C GLY A 11 -9.94 3.66 -2.38
N ASP A 12 -9.18 4.73 -2.17
CA ASP A 12 -8.82 5.71 -3.18
C ASP A 12 -7.33 6.11 -3.06
N TYR A 13 -6.80 6.63 -4.16
CA TYR A 13 -5.51 7.29 -4.19
C TYR A 13 -5.68 8.68 -4.80
N GLN A 14 -5.58 9.71 -3.96
CA GLN A 14 -5.78 11.11 -4.33
C GLN A 14 -7.13 11.35 -5.04
N GLY A 15 -8.20 10.80 -4.46
CA GLY A 15 -9.58 10.97 -4.92
C GLY A 15 -9.99 10.07 -6.10
N VAL A 16 -9.10 9.22 -6.60
CA VAL A 16 -9.44 8.24 -7.65
C VAL A 16 -9.58 6.86 -7.02
N PRO A 17 -10.70 6.15 -7.21
CA PRO A 17 -10.91 4.81 -6.67
C PRO A 17 -9.82 3.82 -7.08
N THR A 18 -9.34 3.03 -6.12
CA THR A 18 -8.32 2.01 -6.34
C THR A 18 -8.89 0.62 -6.62
N ASP A 19 -10.21 0.48 -6.60
CA ASP A 19 -10.93 -0.76 -6.90
C ASP A 19 -10.35 -1.97 -6.16
N VAL A 20 -10.16 -1.83 -4.84
CA VAL A 20 -9.61 -2.90 -4.01
C VAL A 20 -10.44 -4.16 -4.11
N ALA A 21 -9.83 -5.27 -4.54
CA ALA A 21 -10.47 -6.58 -4.59
C ALA A 21 -9.68 -7.57 -3.72
N VAL A 22 -10.23 -7.91 -2.55
CA VAL A 22 -9.63 -8.87 -1.61
C VAL A 22 -9.85 -10.29 -2.14
N GLN A 23 -8.77 -11.04 -2.31
CA GLN A 23 -8.78 -12.39 -2.86
C GLN A 23 -8.78 -13.45 -1.76
N SER A 24 -7.93 -13.28 -0.74
CA SER A 24 -7.81 -14.25 0.35
C SER A 24 -7.16 -13.65 1.60
N VAL A 25 -7.43 -14.30 2.72
CA VAL A 25 -6.62 -14.20 3.94
C VAL A 25 -6.20 -15.61 4.33
N THR A 26 -4.89 -15.84 4.55
CA THR A 26 -4.35 -17.14 4.89
C THR A 26 -3.37 -17.04 6.06
N ASP A 27 -2.94 -18.19 6.59
CA ASP A 27 -1.76 -18.31 7.46
C ASP A 27 -0.47 -18.42 6.62
N GLU A 28 0.67 -18.64 7.27
CA GLU A 28 2.00 -18.83 6.65
C GLU A 28 2.12 -20.08 5.78
N ASN A 29 1.23 -21.07 5.94
CA ASN A 29 1.19 -22.30 5.17
C ASN A 29 0.18 -22.27 4.03
N GLY A 30 -0.52 -21.12 3.84
CA GLY A 30 -1.56 -20.95 2.85
C GLY A 30 -2.93 -21.51 3.26
N ASN A 31 -3.11 -21.94 4.51
CA ASN A 31 -4.43 -22.39 4.98
C ASN A 31 -5.37 -21.17 5.10
N PRO A 32 -6.62 -21.29 4.60
CA PRO A 32 -7.56 -20.17 4.63
C PRO A 32 -7.91 -19.75 6.06
N ARG A 33 -8.00 -18.43 6.29
CA ARG A 33 -8.59 -17.82 7.48
C ARG A 33 -9.93 -17.18 7.13
N PRO A 34 -10.95 -17.28 7.99
CA PRO A 34 -12.21 -16.56 7.76
C PRO A 34 -11.96 -15.06 7.78
N PHE A 35 -12.64 -14.31 6.90
CA PHE A 35 -12.55 -12.86 6.87
C PHE A 35 -13.84 -12.21 6.37
N GLU A 36 -14.02 -10.97 6.75
CA GLU A 36 -15.09 -10.07 6.31
C GLU A 36 -14.46 -8.82 5.68
N VAL A 37 -15.15 -8.23 4.70
CA VAL A 37 -14.74 -7.01 4.01
C VAL A 37 -15.85 -5.98 4.14
N GLU A 38 -15.51 -4.80 4.60
CA GLU A 38 -16.42 -3.65 4.70
C GLU A 38 -15.69 -2.37 4.24
N THR A 39 -16.43 -1.34 3.87
CA THR A 39 -15.86 -0.02 3.59
C THR A 39 -16.32 0.93 4.69
N ASP A 40 -15.40 1.67 5.28
CA ASP A 40 -15.73 2.66 6.29
C ASP A 40 -16.13 4.03 5.69
N ASP A 41 -16.55 4.95 6.56
CA ASP A 41 -16.99 6.29 6.16
C ASP A 41 -15.85 7.17 5.59
N GLN A 42 -14.61 6.75 5.75
CA GLN A 42 -13.42 7.43 5.22
C GLN A 42 -12.96 6.83 3.89
N GLY A 43 -13.66 5.80 3.39
CA GLY A 43 -13.34 5.14 2.12
C GLY A 43 -12.28 4.05 2.24
N PHE A 44 -11.85 3.66 3.46
CA PHE A 44 -10.96 2.52 3.63
C PHE A 44 -11.71 1.20 3.48
N VAL A 45 -11.12 0.27 2.75
CA VAL A 45 -11.55 -1.13 2.72
C VAL A 45 -10.94 -1.85 3.92
N LEU A 46 -11.81 -2.24 4.85
CA LEU A 46 -11.43 -2.92 6.09
C LEU A 46 -11.55 -4.42 5.89
N VAL A 47 -10.43 -5.12 5.95
CA VAL A 47 -10.39 -6.59 5.90
C VAL A 47 -10.15 -7.09 7.32
N THR A 48 -11.17 -7.74 7.90
CA THR A 48 -11.12 -8.25 9.26
C THR A 48 -11.09 -9.77 9.24
N SER A 49 -10.00 -10.37 9.69
CA SER A 49 -9.90 -11.82 9.92
C SER A 49 -9.94 -12.07 11.42
N ARG A 50 -10.92 -12.87 11.86
CA ARG A 50 -11.09 -13.21 13.28
C ARG A 50 -11.47 -14.68 13.45
N ASP A 51 -11.05 -15.23 14.58
CA ASP A 51 -11.47 -16.54 15.08
C ASP A 51 -12.56 -16.36 16.15
N ASP A 52 -13.38 -17.40 16.38
CA ASP A 52 -14.42 -17.40 17.41
C ASP A 52 -13.85 -17.28 18.82
N GLY A 53 -12.65 -17.83 19.03
CA GLY A 53 -11.91 -17.78 20.28
C GLY A 53 -10.79 -16.73 20.28
N PHE A 54 -10.18 -16.54 21.45
CA PHE A 54 -8.97 -15.72 21.55
C PHE A 54 -7.78 -16.42 20.90
N VAL A 55 -7.03 -15.70 20.08
CA VAL A 55 -5.78 -16.18 19.51
C VAL A 55 -4.63 -15.97 20.49
N HIS A 56 -3.72 -16.94 20.56
CA HIS A 56 -2.58 -16.97 21.47
C HIS A 56 -1.28 -17.20 20.71
N GLY A 57 -0.19 -16.62 21.21
CA GLY A 57 1.13 -16.74 20.61
C GLY A 57 1.26 -15.93 19.31
N ALA A 58 2.33 -16.19 18.56
CA ALA A 58 2.56 -15.56 17.26
C ALA A 58 1.50 -16.05 16.26
N GLN A 59 0.96 -15.11 15.50
CA GLN A 59 -0.02 -15.37 14.45
C GLN A 59 0.44 -14.73 13.15
N THR A 60 0.28 -15.44 12.04
CA THR A 60 0.53 -14.93 10.69
C THR A 60 -0.78 -14.72 9.96
N TYR A 61 -0.91 -13.55 9.32
CA TYR A 61 -2.02 -13.19 8.44
C TYR A 61 -1.44 -12.72 7.12
N VAL A 62 -1.77 -13.43 6.04
CA VAL A 62 -1.39 -13.07 4.67
C VAL A 62 -2.63 -12.54 3.95
N PHE A 63 -2.70 -11.24 3.71
CA PHE A 63 -3.79 -10.60 2.96
C PHE A 63 -3.37 -10.47 1.50
N THR A 64 -4.12 -11.11 0.61
CA THR A 64 -3.91 -11.01 -0.84
C THR A 64 -5.04 -10.21 -1.46
N TYR A 65 -4.69 -9.15 -2.19
CA TYR A 65 -5.64 -8.27 -2.85
C TYR A 65 -5.03 -7.63 -4.10
N THR A 66 -5.87 -7.11 -4.96
CA THR A 66 -5.48 -6.30 -6.12
C THR A 66 -6.00 -4.88 -5.97
N GLN A 67 -5.29 -3.94 -6.56
CA GLN A 67 -5.70 -2.54 -6.69
C GLN A 67 -5.38 -2.03 -8.10
N HIS A 68 -6.13 -1.02 -8.54
CA HIS A 68 -5.89 -0.25 -9.74
C HIS A 68 -5.53 1.19 -9.38
N ASN A 69 -5.14 2.00 -10.36
CA ASN A 69 -4.94 3.44 -10.21
C ASN A 69 -3.94 3.85 -9.11
N VAL A 70 -2.97 2.98 -8.81
CA VAL A 70 -1.93 3.20 -7.78
C VAL A 70 -0.67 3.89 -8.29
N THR A 71 -0.66 4.23 -9.59
CA THR A 71 0.39 5.02 -10.23
C THR A 71 -0.17 6.34 -10.72
N ARG A 72 0.67 7.37 -10.81
CA ARG A 72 0.28 8.71 -11.28
C ARG A 72 1.43 9.37 -12.01
N PHE A 73 1.09 10.16 -13.06
CA PHE A 73 2.03 11.06 -13.70
C PHE A 73 2.26 12.32 -12.86
N PHE A 74 3.51 12.68 -12.65
CA PHE A 74 3.94 13.89 -11.98
C PHE A 74 4.66 14.82 -12.97
N ALA A 75 4.09 16.01 -13.20
CA ALA A 75 4.58 16.96 -14.20
C ALA A 75 5.89 17.65 -13.78
N ASP A 76 6.17 17.73 -12.51
CA ASP A 76 7.38 18.34 -11.94
C ASP A 76 8.63 17.47 -12.10
N THR A 77 8.48 16.16 -12.00
CA THR A 77 9.53 15.16 -12.26
C THR A 77 9.50 14.66 -13.70
N ASN A 78 8.38 14.85 -14.41
CA ASN A 78 8.08 14.33 -15.74
C ASN A 78 8.21 12.81 -15.82
N ASP A 79 7.71 12.11 -14.83
CA ASP A 79 7.65 10.65 -14.77
C ASP A 79 6.30 10.14 -14.26
N ASP A 80 6.04 8.86 -14.50
CA ASP A 80 5.00 8.12 -13.82
C ASP A 80 5.59 7.58 -12.52
N GLU A 81 4.88 7.70 -11.40
CA GLU A 81 5.38 7.26 -10.11
C GLU A 81 4.40 6.31 -9.43
N PHE A 82 4.94 5.23 -8.88
CA PHE A 82 4.29 4.42 -7.87
C PHE A 82 4.69 4.96 -6.49
N PHE A 83 3.72 5.54 -5.78
CA PHE A 83 3.91 6.07 -4.43
C PHE A 83 2.99 5.31 -3.47
N TRP A 84 3.57 4.64 -2.46
CA TRP A 84 2.79 3.75 -1.63
C TRP A 84 3.23 3.73 -0.16
N ASP A 85 2.24 3.91 0.71
CA ASP A 85 2.37 3.74 2.15
C ASP A 85 2.23 2.25 2.52
N THR A 86 3.35 1.61 2.84
CA THR A 86 3.44 0.15 2.95
C THR A 86 2.57 -0.42 4.07
N ASN A 87 2.77 0.06 5.29
CA ASN A 87 2.01 -0.40 6.46
C ASN A 87 0.84 0.52 6.80
N GLY A 88 0.88 1.79 6.42
CA GLY A 88 -0.11 2.81 6.76
C GLY A 88 0.04 3.32 8.20
N THR A 89 -0.55 4.48 8.49
CA THR A 89 -0.40 5.20 9.76
C THR A 89 -1.43 4.82 10.84
N GLY A 90 -2.41 3.98 10.50
CA GLY A 90 -3.55 3.65 11.39
C GLY A 90 -3.25 2.60 12.48
N TRP A 91 -1.99 2.29 12.77
CA TRP A 91 -1.62 1.27 13.75
C TRP A 91 -1.34 1.86 15.12
N TYR A 92 -2.02 1.33 16.13
CA TYR A 92 -1.80 1.69 17.54
C TYR A 92 -0.69 0.87 18.21
N GLN A 93 -0.14 -0.14 17.52
CA GLN A 93 0.98 -0.94 17.98
C GLN A 93 2.25 -0.58 17.21
N PRO A 94 3.43 -0.68 17.86
CA PRO A 94 4.69 -0.54 17.15
C PRO A 94 4.95 -1.75 16.25
N PHE A 95 5.79 -1.56 15.23
CA PHE A 95 6.32 -2.64 14.42
C PHE A 95 7.78 -2.89 14.80
N GLY A 96 8.11 -4.13 15.15
CA GLY A 96 9.51 -4.53 15.33
C GLY A 96 10.28 -4.49 14.01
N SER A 97 9.59 -4.77 12.88
CA SER A 97 10.17 -4.65 11.55
C SER A 97 9.05 -4.51 10.51
N VAL A 98 9.28 -3.66 9.51
CA VAL A 98 8.49 -3.56 8.27
C VAL A 98 9.42 -3.82 7.10
N THR A 99 9.15 -4.86 6.31
CA THR A 99 9.85 -5.13 5.06
C THR A 99 8.87 -4.93 3.90
N ALA A 100 9.25 -4.07 2.95
CA ALA A 100 8.53 -3.89 1.70
C ALA A 100 9.35 -4.44 0.54
N ARG A 101 8.68 -5.06 -0.43
CA ARG A 101 9.27 -5.51 -1.70
C ARG A 101 8.32 -5.17 -2.83
N VAL A 102 8.84 -4.48 -3.84
CA VAL A 102 8.12 -4.21 -5.08
C VAL A 102 8.76 -5.05 -6.18
N HIS A 103 7.97 -5.95 -6.74
CA HIS A 103 8.36 -6.83 -7.83
C HIS A 103 7.92 -6.20 -9.15
N VAL A 104 8.88 -5.77 -9.95
CA VAL A 104 8.63 -5.15 -11.26
C VAL A 104 8.98 -6.16 -12.34
N PRO A 105 7.99 -6.72 -13.07
CA PRO A 105 8.25 -7.70 -14.14
C PRO A 105 9.21 -7.15 -15.19
N ALA A 106 10.03 -8.01 -15.82
CA ALA A 106 11.04 -7.61 -16.79
C ALA A 106 10.51 -6.73 -17.93
N ALA A 107 9.27 -7.00 -18.38
CA ALA A 107 8.61 -6.20 -19.41
C ALA A 107 8.37 -4.74 -18.99
N LEU A 108 8.20 -4.48 -17.70
CA LEU A 108 7.98 -3.15 -17.12
C LEU A 108 9.29 -2.55 -16.57
N ALA A 109 10.24 -3.39 -16.16
CA ALA A 109 11.51 -2.97 -15.59
C ALA A 109 12.35 -2.09 -16.55
N ALA A 110 12.18 -2.29 -17.86
CA ALA A 110 12.80 -1.44 -18.89
C ALA A 110 12.35 0.03 -18.84
N SER A 111 11.20 0.33 -18.20
CA SER A 111 10.67 1.68 -18.02
C SER A 111 11.05 2.30 -16.67
N LEU A 112 11.82 1.61 -15.82
CA LEU A 112 12.30 2.20 -14.56
C LEU A 112 13.29 3.33 -14.87
N THR A 113 13.05 4.53 -14.29
CA THR A 113 13.97 5.68 -14.44
C THR A 113 15.23 5.55 -13.57
N GLY A 114 15.24 4.62 -12.64
CA GLY A 114 16.25 4.51 -11.60
C GLY A 114 16.07 5.53 -10.47
N GLN A 115 15.09 6.40 -10.56
CA GLN A 115 14.69 7.30 -9.48
C GLN A 115 13.75 6.56 -8.54
N SER A 116 14.22 6.31 -7.31
CA SER A 116 13.41 5.71 -6.27
C SER A 116 13.81 6.28 -4.91
N ALA A 117 12.84 6.39 -4.02
CA ALA A 117 13.04 6.89 -2.67
C ALA A 117 12.29 6.03 -1.66
N CYS A 118 12.81 6.00 -0.44
CA CYS A 118 12.18 5.42 0.72
C CYS A 118 12.13 6.45 1.83
N TYR A 119 10.97 6.58 2.47
CA TYR A 119 10.77 7.44 3.62
C TYR A 119 10.21 6.63 4.79
N GLN A 120 10.56 7.04 6.02
CA GLN A 120 10.06 6.43 7.25
C GLN A 120 9.62 7.48 8.26
N GLY A 121 8.72 7.10 9.15
CA GLY A 121 8.25 7.95 10.24
C GLY A 121 6.77 8.30 10.13
N TYR A 122 6.38 9.36 10.84
CA TYR A 122 5.01 9.86 10.84
C TYR A 122 4.64 10.51 9.51
N GLU A 123 3.35 10.67 9.26
CA GLU A 123 2.85 11.37 8.07
C GLU A 123 3.56 12.72 7.86
N GLY A 124 4.08 12.93 6.64
CA GLY A 124 4.86 14.11 6.28
C GLY A 124 6.34 14.04 6.67
N SER A 125 6.82 12.92 7.21
CA SER A 125 8.25 12.72 7.48
C SER A 125 9.06 12.74 6.17
N THR A 126 10.23 13.37 6.24
CA THR A 126 11.24 13.37 5.16
C THR A 126 12.46 12.51 5.51
N GLU A 127 12.39 11.76 6.60
CA GLU A 127 13.44 10.83 6.99
C GLU A 127 13.53 9.70 5.98
N THR A 128 14.71 9.51 5.37
CA THR A 128 14.93 8.51 4.34
C THR A 128 15.30 7.16 4.93
N CYS A 129 14.96 6.09 4.21
CA CYS A 129 15.40 4.73 4.49
C CYS A 129 16.18 4.13 3.31
N GLU A 130 16.91 3.06 3.55
CA GLU A 130 17.73 2.41 2.53
C GLU A 130 16.86 1.60 1.57
N LEU A 131 17.14 1.71 0.26
CA LEU A 131 16.56 0.85 -0.78
C LEU A 131 17.65 -0.05 -1.37
N VAL A 132 17.29 -1.30 -1.59
CA VAL A 132 18.10 -2.28 -2.30
C VAL A 132 17.36 -2.64 -3.58
N THR A 133 18.08 -2.61 -4.71
CA THR A 133 17.55 -3.02 -6.02
C THR A 133 18.32 -4.24 -6.52
N GLU A 134 17.60 -5.29 -6.87
CA GLU A 134 18.14 -6.54 -7.38
C GLU A 134 17.46 -6.87 -8.72
N ASP A 135 18.26 -7.13 -9.76
CA ASP A 135 17.79 -7.60 -11.04
C ASP A 135 18.02 -9.13 -11.12
N THR A 136 16.94 -9.87 -11.28
CA THR A 136 16.97 -11.35 -11.41
C THR A 136 16.90 -11.82 -12.86
N GLY A 137 16.74 -10.89 -13.82
CA GLY A 137 16.51 -11.17 -15.23
C GLY A 137 15.04 -11.36 -15.60
N ASP A 138 14.26 -11.99 -14.74
CA ASP A 138 12.80 -12.13 -14.91
C ASP A 138 12.03 -10.95 -14.32
N GLU A 139 12.60 -10.30 -13.32
CA GLU A 139 12.04 -9.13 -12.62
C GLU A 139 13.15 -8.28 -11.98
N THR A 140 12.83 -7.03 -11.70
CA THR A 140 13.60 -6.17 -10.81
C THR A 140 12.86 -6.07 -9.46
N VAL A 141 13.54 -6.40 -8.38
CA VAL A 141 12.99 -6.31 -7.01
C VAL A 141 13.59 -5.09 -6.31
N ILE A 142 12.71 -4.16 -5.88
CA ILE A 142 13.10 -2.99 -5.09
C ILE A 142 12.59 -3.23 -3.67
N SER A 143 13.48 -3.23 -2.69
CA SER A 143 13.14 -3.61 -1.32
C SER A 143 13.75 -2.69 -0.26
N THR A 144 13.11 -2.67 0.88
CA THR A 144 13.60 -2.02 2.11
C THR A 144 13.22 -2.83 3.33
N THR A 145 13.95 -2.65 4.42
CA THR A 145 13.57 -3.13 5.75
C THR A 145 13.87 -2.04 6.77
N VAL A 146 12.84 -1.63 7.50
CA VAL A 146 12.92 -0.65 8.59
C VAL A 146 12.52 -1.33 9.88
N THR A 147 13.25 -1.08 10.96
CA THR A 147 13.00 -1.66 12.30
C THR A 147 12.55 -0.60 13.29
N ASP A 148 11.89 -1.07 14.35
CA ASP A 148 11.56 -0.28 15.53
C ASP A 148 10.67 0.94 15.27
N LEU A 149 9.70 0.80 14.34
CA LEU A 149 8.72 1.84 14.08
C LEU A 149 7.73 1.99 15.24
N ALA A 150 7.55 3.23 15.69
CA ALA A 150 6.56 3.57 16.72
C ALA A 150 5.11 3.45 16.18
N PRO A 151 4.08 3.41 17.05
CA PRO A 151 2.68 3.47 16.62
C PRO A 151 2.41 4.71 15.76
N GLY A 152 1.77 4.52 14.62
CA GLY A 152 1.46 5.58 13.66
C GLY A 152 2.58 5.92 12.67
N GLU A 153 3.75 5.33 12.82
CA GLU A 153 4.82 5.47 11.81
C GLU A 153 4.61 4.52 10.63
N ASN A 154 5.10 4.94 9.47
CA ASN A 154 4.92 4.28 8.19
C ASN A 154 6.23 4.20 7.41
N VAL A 155 6.28 3.27 6.47
CA VAL A 155 7.31 3.18 5.43
C VAL A 155 6.66 3.47 4.10
N THR A 156 7.16 4.50 3.40
CA THR A 156 6.65 4.93 2.09
C THR A 156 7.69 4.65 1.02
N LEU A 157 7.25 4.06 -0.07
CA LEU A 157 8.07 3.85 -1.27
C LEU A 157 7.60 4.76 -2.40
N ALA A 158 8.55 5.39 -3.09
CA ALA A 158 8.34 6.12 -4.33
C ALA A 158 9.25 5.52 -5.41
N ILE A 159 8.68 5.07 -6.53
CA ILE A 159 9.41 4.42 -7.62
C ILE A 159 9.00 5.08 -8.93
N GLY A 160 9.97 5.67 -9.64
CA GLY A 160 9.78 6.38 -10.89
C GLY A 160 9.87 5.46 -12.10
N PHE A 161 8.96 5.68 -13.04
CA PHE A 161 8.90 5.04 -14.36
C PHE A 161 8.91 6.13 -15.43
N GLU A 162 9.40 5.81 -16.62
CA GLU A 162 9.33 6.68 -17.79
C GLU A 162 7.89 7.20 -18.01
N PRO A 163 7.72 8.44 -18.44
CA PRO A 163 6.40 9.02 -18.64
C PRO A 163 5.58 8.20 -19.64
N HIS A 164 4.28 8.05 -19.36
CA HIS A 164 3.33 7.28 -20.17
C HIS A 164 3.58 5.75 -20.17
N THR A 165 4.27 5.25 -19.15
CA THR A 165 4.40 3.80 -18.92
C THR A 165 3.05 3.20 -18.55
N PHE A 166 2.25 3.92 -17.77
CA PHE A 166 0.92 3.47 -17.34
C PHE A 166 -0.19 4.19 -18.10
N VAL A 167 -1.34 3.53 -18.19
CA VAL A 167 -2.56 4.16 -18.69
C VAL A 167 -2.95 5.28 -17.71
N PRO A 168 -3.16 6.51 -18.18
CA PRO A 168 -3.60 7.61 -17.30
C PRO A 168 -4.86 7.23 -16.52
N ARG A 169 -4.88 7.58 -15.24
CA ARG A 169 -6.06 7.38 -14.40
C ARG A 169 -7.24 8.21 -14.93
N ASP A 170 -8.44 7.70 -14.76
CA ASP A 170 -9.64 8.49 -14.99
C ASP A 170 -9.86 9.49 -13.84
N GLU A 171 -9.43 10.72 -14.04
CA GLU A 171 -9.57 11.81 -13.07
C GLU A 171 -10.91 12.56 -13.21
N SER A 172 -11.86 12.09 -14.01
CA SER A 172 -13.20 12.69 -14.16
C SER A 172 -13.96 12.76 -12.82
N TYR A 173 -13.63 11.88 -11.89
CA TYR A 173 -14.14 11.90 -10.51
C TYR A 173 -13.81 13.19 -9.76
N LEU A 174 -12.65 13.80 -10.02
CA LEU A 174 -12.19 15.00 -9.32
C LEU A 174 -12.99 16.26 -9.73
N GLY A 175 -13.59 16.25 -10.93
CA GLY A 175 -14.44 17.33 -11.46
C GLY A 175 -15.93 17.14 -11.24
N SER A 176 -16.38 16.05 -10.62
CA SER A 176 -17.80 15.78 -10.42
C SER A 176 -18.35 16.56 -9.23
N PRO A 177 -19.61 17.08 -9.29
CA PRO A 177 -20.23 17.79 -8.16
C PRO A 177 -20.31 16.97 -6.87
N VAL A 178 -20.24 15.64 -6.95
CA VAL A 178 -20.26 14.73 -5.82
C VAL A 178 -18.93 14.78 -5.05
N SER A 179 -17.81 14.93 -5.74
CA SER A 179 -16.50 15.06 -5.07
C SER A 179 -16.34 16.37 -4.30
N VAL A 180 -17.03 17.44 -4.72
CA VAL A 180 -17.02 18.74 -4.02
C VAL A 180 -17.83 18.69 -2.72
N LEU A 181 -18.87 17.84 -2.62
CA LEU A 181 -19.67 17.66 -1.41
C LEU A 181 -18.95 16.82 -0.33
N GLN A 182 -18.00 15.99 -0.71
CA GLN A 182 -17.20 15.23 0.26
C GLN A 182 -16.07 16.06 0.90
N ILE A 183 -15.66 17.16 0.26
CA ILE A 183 -14.64 18.09 0.81
C ILE A 183 -15.26 19.11 1.80
N GLY A 184 -16.59 19.20 1.86
CA GLY A 184 -17.33 20.19 2.61
C GLY A 184 -17.94 19.74 3.94
N SER A 185 -17.61 18.56 4.45
CA SER A 185 -18.10 18.08 5.75
C SER A 185 -16.94 17.96 6.73
N LEU A 186 -16.67 19.06 7.43
CA LEU A 186 -15.93 19.12 8.69
C LEU A 186 -16.83 18.68 9.83
#